data_3c806ae9cb68d7f9cf8f9eee55572fc6
#
_entry.id   3c806ae9cb68d7f9cf8f9eee55572fc6
#
_cell.length_a   1.000
_cell.length_b   1.000
_cell.length_c   1.000
_cell.angle_alpha   90.00
_cell.angle_beta   90.00
_cell.angle_gamma   90.00
#
_symmetry.space_group_name_H-M   'P 1'
#
loop_
_entity.id
_entity.type
_entity.pdbx_description
1 polymer ?
#
loop_
_entity_poly.entity_id
_entity_poly.type
_entity_poly.pdbx_seq_one_letter_code
_entity_poly.pdbx_strand_id
1 'polypeptide(L)'
;MKVLVSVFALLLLTGCASSAGQPKTASDTAEGLDQTRITALPATFSGTLPCADCPGIDLHLNLLADGVYLLRKTYQDRDGGPFFDIGRYLRSSDGREIILYGGREAPKRFERVGPDELRLLDRDGQRIESELNYSLLREPEFRALEPRLLLRGKYRYLADAGIFRECLTGLEMPVATEADNRALEEAYLAAREEPGEEMIVSLEGQLAQRMPMEGPSPVRTLVPERFIGVWPEQSCSSPIQRATLENTYWRLTLLGSEGVQRVPNQREPHLVFREDGRVTGSDGCNALTGGYRADDSKMEFSRLATTRKACPEGMEQAKQFLDTLGAVRSYRVIGQHLELLDAPAKLQLRFEMVALH
;
A
#
# COMPACT_ATOMS: atom_id res chain seq x y z
N MET A 1 -58.61 -29.26 -57.94
CA MET A 1 -59.03 -28.93 -59.31
C MET A 1 -57.86 -28.21 -59.96
N LYS A 2 -57.36 -28.77 -61.09
CA LYS A 2 -56.32 -28.29 -62.05
C LYS A 2 -54.87 -28.26 -61.47
N VAL A 3 -53.97 -29.19 -61.70
CA VAL A 3 -53.40 -29.84 -62.93
C VAL A 3 -52.59 -28.82 -63.77
N LEU A 4 -51.31 -29.05 -63.91
CA LEU A 4 -50.48 -29.28 -65.10
C LEU A 4 -49.00 -28.96 -64.75
N VAL A 5 -48.09 -29.87 -64.80
CA VAL A 5 -47.44 -30.63 -65.89
C VAL A 5 -46.15 -29.92 -66.38
N SER A 6 -45.06 -30.60 -66.19
CA SER A 6 -43.89 -30.87 -67.03
C SER A 6 -43.12 -29.74 -67.71
N VAL A 7 -41.78 -29.76 -67.67
CA VAL A 7 -40.96 -30.28 -68.76
C VAL A 7 -39.47 -30.43 -68.37
N PHE A 8 -38.90 -31.53 -68.75
CA PHE A 8 -37.49 -31.96 -68.80
C PHE A 8 -36.65 -31.05 -69.71
N ALA A 9 -35.45 -30.73 -69.26
CA ALA A 9 -34.38 -30.49 -70.21
C ALA A 9 -33.04 -30.95 -69.59
N LEU A 10 -32.56 -32.06 -70.16
CA LEU A 10 -31.27 -32.66 -69.95
C LEU A 10 -30.27 -31.95 -70.89
N LEU A 11 -29.18 -31.37 -70.28
CA LEU A 11 -28.02 -30.97 -71.09
C LEU A 11 -26.74 -31.39 -70.35
N LEU A 12 -26.14 -32.38 -70.98
CA LEU A 12 -24.76 -32.84 -70.74
C LEU A 12 -23.79 -31.80 -71.28
N LEU A 13 -22.84 -31.32 -70.51
CA LEU A 13 -21.58 -30.78 -71.04
C LEU A 13 -20.42 -31.10 -70.08
N THR A 14 -19.51 -31.71 -70.67
CA THR A 14 -18.14 -32.17 -70.37
C THR A 14 -17.26 -31.23 -69.59
N GLY A 15 -16.53 -31.81 -68.69
CA GLY A 15 -15.30 -31.65 -68.01
C GLY A 15 -14.34 -30.46 -68.21
N CYS A 16 -13.81 -29.99 -67.09
CA CYS A 16 -12.43 -29.55 -66.97
C CYS A 16 -12.00 -29.78 -65.51
N ALA A 17 -11.07 -30.62 -65.33
CA ALA A 17 -10.36 -30.82 -64.05
C ALA A 17 -9.47 -29.60 -63.77
N SER A 18 -9.81 -28.81 -62.76
CA SER A 18 -8.89 -27.85 -62.15
C SER A 18 -8.56 -28.33 -60.75
N SER A 19 -7.29 -28.58 -60.52
CA SER A 19 -6.68 -28.89 -59.21
C SER A 19 -6.99 -27.77 -58.22
N ALA A 20 -7.96 -28.00 -57.33
CA ALA A 20 -8.19 -27.17 -56.19
C ALA A 20 -7.09 -27.43 -55.15
N GLY A 21 -6.24 -26.43 -54.94
CA GLY A 21 -5.35 -26.39 -53.80
C GLY A 21 -6.15 -26.45 -52.50
N GLN A 22 -5.79 -27.37 -51.65
CA GLN A 22 -6.32 -27.47 -50.29
C GLN A 22 -6.16 -26.13 -49.56
N PRO A 23 -7.16 -25.62 -48.87
CA PRO A 23 -6.97 -24.53 -47.96
C PRO A 23 -6.09 -24.98 -46.81
N LYS A 24 -4.93 -24.35 -46.65
CA LYS A 24 -4.13 -24.47 -45.43
C LYS A 24 -5.03 -24.11 -44.26
N THR A 25 -5.23 -25.07 -43.40
CA THR A 25 -5.97 -24.96 -42.15
C THR A 25 -5.40 -23.82 -41.34
N ALA A 26 -6.29 -22.94 -40.85
CA ALA A 26 -6.03 -21.83 -39.94
C ALA A 26 -5.69 -22.31 -38.52
N SER A 27 -4.80 -23.31 -38.38
CA SER A 27 -4.30 -23.81 -37.09
C SER A 27 -3.00 -23.15 -36.63
N ASP A 28 -2.23 -22.54 -37.55
CA ASP A 28 -0.91 -22.00 -37.20
C ASP A 28 -0.92 -20.59 -36.62
N THR A 29 -2.08 -19.91 -36.59
CA THR A 29 -2.21 -18.58 -35.99
C THR A 29 -2.73 -18.57 -34.56
N ALA A 30 -3.26 -19.67 -34.06
CA ALA A 30 -3.76 -19.78 -32.68
C ALA A 30 -2.65 -20.12 -31.67
N GLU A 31 -1.62 -20.87 -32.07
CA GLU A 31 -0.49 -21.21 -31.19
C GLU A 31 0.46 -20.04 -30.91
N GLY A 32 0.58 -19.06 -31.83
CA GLY A 32 1.43 -17.88 -31.66
C GLY A 32 0.86 -16.82 -30.71
N LEU A 33 -0.46 -16.80 -30.48
CA LEU A 33 -1.12 -15.82 -29.60
C LEU A 33 -1.19 -16.28 -28.14
N ASP A 34 -1.03 -17.56 -27.88
CA ASP A 34 -1.15 -18.13 -26.53
C ASP A 34 0.16 -18.05 -25.73
N GLN A 35 1.32 -17.99 -26.40
CA GLN A 35 2.62 -17.84 -25.76
C GLN A 35 2.85 -16.45 -25.15
N THR A 36 2.01 -15.45 -25.47
CA THR A 36 2.10 -14.08 -24.95
C THR A 36 1.18 -13.78 -23.78
N ARG A 37 0.34 -14.70 -23.33
CA ARG A 37 -0.49 -14.54 -22.14
C ARG A 37 0.20 -15.13 -20.90
N ILE A 38 0.22 -14.38 -19.77
CA ILE A 38 0.37 -15.02 -18.45
C ILE A 38 -0.92 -15.83 -18.27
N THR A 39 -0.84 -17.11 -18.55
CA THR A 39 -2.01 -17.96 -18.81
C THR A 39 -2.78 -18.35 -17.55
N ALA A 40 -2.22 -18.17 -16.37
CA ALA A 40 -2.94 -18.44 -15.13
C ALA A 40 -2.59 -17.37 -14.08
N LEU A 41 -3.59 -16.64 -13.66
CA LEU A 41 -3.51 -15.73 -12.52
C LEU A 41 -4.46 -16.24 -11.41
N PRO A 42 -4.11 -16.06 -10.16
CA PRO A 42 -2.93 -15.36 -9.66
C PRO A 42 -1.62 -16.13 -9.93
N ALA A 43 -0.51 -15.39 -10.03
CA ALA A 43 0.81 -15.95 -10.26
C ALA A 43 1.85 -15.35 -9.32
N THR A 44 2.84 -16.14 -8.93
CA THR A 44 4.01 -15.74 -8.17
C THR A 44 5.24 -15.79 -9.05
N PHE A 45 6.03 -14.71 -9.02
CA PHE A 45 7.36 -14.65 -9.65
C PHE A 45 8.39 -14.30 -8.59
N SER A 46 9.53 -14.97 -8.59
CA SER A 46 10.60 -14.70 -7.63
C SER A 46 11.98 -14.79 -8.28
N GLY A 47 12.93 -14.08 -7.67
CA GLY A 47 14.33 -14.07 -8.10
C GLY A 47 15.14 -13.04 -7.34
N THR A 48 16.48 -13.18 -7.43
CA THR A 48 17.41 -12.22 -6.86
C THR A 48 17.93 -11.31 -7.95
N LEU A 49 17.66 -10.01 -7.83
CA LEU A 49 18.15 -8.98 -8.75
C LEU A 49 19.44 -8.35 -8.21
N PRO A 50 20.27 -7.77 -9.09
CA PRO A 50 21.48 -7.08 -8.68
C PRO A 50 21.19 -5.89 -7.77
N CYS A 51 22.12 -5.64 -6.86
CA CYS A 51 22.12 -4.53 -5.93
C CYS A 51 23.42 -3.74 -6.11
N ALA A 52 23.36 -2.41 -6.01
CA ALA A 52 24.55 -1.58 -6.20
C ALA A 52 25.54 -1.66 -5.01
N ASP A 53 25.00 -1.90 -3.81
CA ASP A 53 25.73 -1.79 -2.55
C ASP A 53 25.34 -2.91 -1.55
N CYS A 54 24.79 -4.03 -2.08
CA CYS A 54 24.50 -5.25 -1.33
C CYS A 54 24.65 -6.48 -2.25
N PRO A 55 24.72 -7.71 -1.74
CA PRO A 55 24.87 -8.91 -2.56
C PRO A 55 23.75 -9.14 -3.55
N GLY A 56 22.52 -8.74 -3.19
CA GLY A 56 21.35 -8.86 -4.06
C GLY A 56 20.07 -8.38 -3.39
N ILE A 57 19.00 -8.27 -4.21
CA ILE A 57 17.66 -7.95 -3.75
C ILE A 57 16.76 -9.13 -4.11
N ASP A 58 16.28 -9.87 -3.11
CA ASP A 58 15.31 -10.94 -3.33
C ASP A 58 13.94 -10.32 -3.53
N LEU A 59 13.38 -10.53 -4.72
CA LEU A 59 12.04 -10.12 -5.09
C LEU A 59 11.09 -11.31 -5.05
N HIS A 60 9.90 -11.05 -4.50
CA HIS A 60 8.76 -11.94 -4.59
C HIS A 60 7.56 -11.11 -5.03
N LEU A 61 7.08 -11.36 -6.24
CA LEU A 61 6.02 -10.61 -6.91
C LEU A 61 4.78 -11.49 -7.08
N ASN A 62 3.66 -11.07 -6.51
CA ASN A 62 2.35 -11.61 -6.83
C ASN A 62 1.67 -10.74 -7.87
N LEU A 63 1.22 -11.34 -8.97
CA LEU A 63 0.30 -10.73 -9.94
C LEU A 63 -1.09 -11.35 -9.73
N LEU A 64 -2.07 -10.53 -9.43
CA LEU A 64 -3.44 -10.94 -9.14
C LEU A 64 -4.33 -10.79 -10.38
N ALA A 65 -5.43 -11.54 -10.45
CA ALA A 65 -6.32 -11.54 -11.60
C ALA A 65 -7.03 -10.19 -11.85
N ASP A 66 -7.20 -9.39 -10.81
CA ASP A 66 -7.84 -8.07 -10.82
C ASP A 66 -6.92 -6.91 -11.24
N GLY A 67 -5.68 -7.21 -11.67
CA GLY A 67 -4.69 -6.21 -12.09
C GLY A 67 -3.94 -5.57 -10.93
N VAL A 68 -4.05 -6.11 -9.73
CA VAL A 68 -3.27 -5.69 -8.56
C VAL A 68 -1.99 -6.52 -8.45
N TYR A 69 -0.90 -5.89 -8.02
CA TYR A 69 0.30 -6.60 -7.62
C TYR A 69 0.62 -6.38 -6.14
N LEU A 70 1.27 -7.38 -5.55
CA LEU A 70 1.94 -7.29 -4.26
C LEU A 70 3.41 -7.63 -4.49
N LEU A 71 4.31 -6.83 -3.94
CA LEU A 71 5.75 -7.02 -4.09
C LEU A 71 6.42 -7.01 -2.72
N ARG A 72 7.23 -8.02 -2.47
CA ARG A 72 8.17 -8.07 -1.33
C ARG A 72 9.58 -7.91 -1.87
N LYS A 73 10.36 -7.02 -1.23
CA LYS A 73 11.79 -6.80 -1.47
C LYS A 73 12.56 -7.08 -0.20
N THR A 74 13.56 -7.95 -0.28
CA THR A 74 14.48 -8.24 0.83
C THR A 74 15.90 -7.96 0.36
N TYR A 75 16.54 -6.95 0.92
CA TYR A 75 17.94 -6.64 0.64
C TYR A 75 18.82 -7.62 1.42
N GLN A 76 19.69 -8.35 0.72
CA GLN A 76 20.60 -9.29 1.34
C GLN A 76 21.65 -8.55 2.17
N ASP A 77 22.01 -9.12 3.32
CA ASP A 77 22.99 -8.57 4.27
C ASP A 77 22.68 -7.15 4.77
N ARG A 78 21.38 -6.76 4.78
CA ARG A 78 20.92 -5.50 5.36
C ARG A 78 19.81 -5.72 6.38
N ASP A 79 19.93 -4.98 7.48
CA ASP A 79 18.86 -4.90 8.47
C ASP A 79 17.67 -4.08 7.95
N GLY A 80 16.48 -4.33 8.51
CA GLY A 80 15.30 -3.49 8.31
C GLY A 80 14.33 -3.92 7.21
N GLY A 81 14.38 -5.15 6.72
CA GLY A 81 13.39 -5.69 5.79
C GLY A 81 12.54 -6.81 6.38
N PRO A 82 11.62 -7.41 5.61
CA PRO A 82 11.30 -7.12 4.21
C PRO A 82 10.46 -5.86 4.00
N PHE A 83 10.62 -5.25 2.82
CA PHE A 83 9.81 -4.12 2.37
C PHE A 83 8.70 -4.59 1.45
N PHE A 84 7.52 -3.98 1.58
CA PHE A 84 6.36 -4.35 0.78
C PHE A 84 5.83 -3.15 0.00
N ASP A 85 5.37 -3.43 -1.23
CA ASP A 85 4.63 -2.51 -2.08
C ASP A 85 3.33 -3.16 -2.56
N ILE A 86 2.31 -2.33 -2.75
CA ILE A 86 1.06 -2.68 -3.41
C ILE A 86 0.82 -1.68 -4.54
N GLY A 87 0.22 -2.11 -5.63
CA GLY A 87 -0.14 -1.24 -6.74
C GLY A 87 -0.88 -1.96 -7.83
N ARG A 88 -1.05 -1.28 -8.97
CA ARG A 88 -1.62 -1.87 -10.17
C ARG A 88 -0.55 -2.22 -11.18
N TYR A 89 -0.76 -3.28 -11.92
CA TYR A 89 0.03 -3.56 -13.10
C TYR A 89 -0.78 -3.41 -14.38
N LEU A 90 -0.12 -2.91 -15.40
CA LEU A 90 -0.66 -2.81 -16.75
C LEU A 90 0.19 -3.68 -17.68
N ARG A 91 -0.45 -4.17 -18.75
CA ARG A 91 0.24 -4.83 -19.85
C ARG A 91 0.36 -3.84 -20.99
N SER A 92 1.51 -3.84 -21.67
CA SER A 92 1.65 -3.09 -22.92
C SER A 92 0.63 -3.60 -23.97
N SER A 93 0.35 -2.77 -24.96
CA SER A 93 -0.62 -3.10 -26.00
C SER A 93 -0.26 -4.36 -26.81
N ASP A 94 1.03 -4.65 -26.93
CA ASP A 94 1.57 -5.85 -27.58
C ASP A 94 1.69 -7.07 -26.64
N GLY A 95 1.34 -6.88 -25.33
CA GLY A 95 1.40 -7.90 -24.30
C GLY A 95 2.81 -8.34 -23.87
N ARG A 96 3.86 -7.67 -24.36
CA ARG A 96 5.26 -8.03 -24.09
C ARG A 96 5.76 -7.51 -22.77
N GLU A 97 5.21 -6.42 -22.25
CA GLU A 97 5.64 -5.82 -21.00
C GLU A 97 4.55 -5.86 -19.93
N ILE A 98 5.02 -5.95 -18.70
CA ILE A 98 4.24 -5.71 -17.48
C ILE A 98 4.86 -4.52 -16.79
N ILE A 99 4.02 -3.52 -16.51
CA ILE A 99 4.46 -2.28 -15.87
C ILE A 99 3.76 -2.16 -14.53
N LEU A 100 4.53 -2.11 -13.44
CA LEU A 100 4.04 -1.96 -12.07
C LEU A 100 3.94 -0.48 -11.71
N TYR A 101 2.76 -0.02 -11.33
CA TYR A 101 2.49 1.36 -10.92
C TYR A 101 2.05 1.44 -9.47
N GLY A 102 2.35 2.54 -8.81
CA GLY A 102 1.81 2.87 -7.49
C GLY A 102 2.68 2.44 -6.32
N GLY A 103 3.81 1.78 -6.55
CA GLY A 103 4.82 1.57 -5.50
C GLY A 103 5.47 2.88 -5.04
N ARG A 104 6.28 2.82 -4.00
CA ARG A 104 7.03 3.99 -3.47
C ARG A 104 8.09 4.53 -4.42
N GLU A 105 8.54 3.68 -5.35
CA GLU A 105 9.55 3.98 -6.34
C GLU A 105 8.90 4.27 -7.71
N ALA A 106 9.71 4.72 -8.66
CA ALA A 106 9.28 4.86 -10.06
C ALA A 106 8.72 3.53 -10.60
N PRO A 107 7.82 3.58 -11.61
CA PRO A 107 7.27 2.37 -12.19
C PRO A 107 8.36 1.38 -12.61
N LYS A 108 8.18 0.10 -12.26
CA LYS A 108 9.06 -0.98 -12.69
C LYS A 108 8.49 -1.63 -13.93
N ARG A 109 9.35 -1.82 -14.93
CA ARG A 109 8.97 -2.44 -16.20
C ARG A 109 9.63 -3.81 -16.31
N PHE A 110 8.85 -4.80 -16.70
CA PHE A 110 9.34 -6.15 -16.95
C PHE A 110 8.96 -6.59 -18.34
N GLU A 111 9.93 -7.10 -19.09
CA GLU A 111 9.68 -7.84 -20.33
C GLU A 111 9.24 -9.26 -20.00
N ARG A 112 8.27 -9.76 -20.71
CA ARG A 112 7.88 -11.16 -20.69
C ARG A 112 8.76 -11.93 -21.66
N VAL A 113 9.73 -12.66 -21.16
CA VAL A 113 10.61 -13.50 -21.98
C VAL A 113 9.89 -14.79 -22.41
N GLY A 114 8.86 -15.17 -21.66
CA GLY A 114 8.03 -16.34 -21.92
C GLY A 114 6.85 -16.39 -20.93
N PRO A 115 6.16 -17.54 -20.82
CA PRO A 115 5.07 -17.71 -19.88
C PRO A 115 5.53 -17.66 -18.41
N ASP A 116 6.78 -18.04 -18.15
CA ASP A 116 7.29 -18.29 -16.81
C ASP A 116 8.48 -17.39 -16.43
N GLU A 117 8.79 -16.36 -17.23
CA GLU A 117 9.91 -15.46 -16.95
C GLU A 117 9.53 -13.99 -17.19
N LEU A 118 9.89 -13.17 -16.22
CA LEU A 118 9.81 -11.70 -16.27
C LEU A 118 11.20 -11.12 -16.10
N ARG A 119 11.72 -10.41 -17.12
CA ARG A 119 13.03 -9.73 -17.08
C ARG A 119 12.86 -8.26 -16.81
N LEU A 120 13.52 -7.73 -15.77
CA LEU A 120 13.52 -6.32 -15.44
C LEU A 120 14.17 -5.51 -16.58
N LEU A 121 13.49 -4.45 -16.97
CA LEU A 121 13.97 -3.44 -17.92
C LEU A 121 14.49 -2.20 -17.17
N ASP A 122 15.25 -1.38 -17.87
CA ASP A 122 15.64 -0.06 -17.38
C ASP A 122 14.43 0.90 -17.34
N ARG A 123 14.69 2.17 -16.98
CA ARG A 123 13.64 3.19 -16.88
C ARG A 123 13.02 3.55 -18.23
N ASP A 124 13.78 3.38 -19.32
CA ASP A 124 13.36 3.69 -20.68
C ASP A 124 12.70 2.49 -21.37
N GLY A 125 12.59 1.34 -20.67
CA GLY A 125 12.00 0.11 -21.18
C GLY A 125 12.96 -0.69 -22.07
N GLN A 126 14.26 -0.45 -21.97
CA GLN A 126 15.26 -1.21 -22.71
C GLN A 126 15.82 -2.36 -21.86
N ARG A 127 16.29 -3.41 -22.53
CA ARG A 127 16.99 -4.49 -21.84
C ARG A 127 18.28 -3.97 -21.22
N ILE A 128 18.51 -4.34 -19.96
CA ILE A 128 19.77 -4.06 -19.28
C ILE A 128 20.82 -5.04 -19.81
N GLU A 129 21.84 -4.52 -20.49
CA GLU A 129 22.96 -5.29 -20.99
C GLU A 129 23.93 -5.60 -19.85
N SER A 130 23.86 -6.83 -19.34
CA SER A 130 24.66 -7.28 -18.20
C SER A 130 24.66 -8.82 -18.13
N GLU A 131 25.72 -9.41 -17.60
CA GLU A 131 25.79 -10.84 -17.27
C GLU A 131 25.10 -11.18 -15.94
N LEU A 132 24.67 -10.17 -15.16
CA LEU A 132 23.96 -10.37 -13.91
C LEU A 132 22.51 -10.78 -14.16
N ASN A 133 21.90 -11.42 -13.16
CA ASN A 133 20.50 -11.85 -13.25
C ASN A 133 19.54 -10.67 -13.08
N TYR A 134 18.73 -10.40 -14.09
CA TYR A 134 17.62 -9.44 -14.04
C TYR A 134 16.26 -10.11 -14.21
N SER A 135 16.20 -11.44 -14.09
CA SER A 135 14.98 -12.21 -14.32
C SER A 135 14.34 -12.70 -13.03
N LEU A 136 13.02 -12.68 -13.00
CA LEU A 136 12.17 -13.34 -12.03
C LEU A 136 11.55 -14.56 -12.72
N LEU A 137 11.59 -15.71 -12.06
CA LEU A 137 10.99 -16.94 -12.56
C LEU A 137 9.65 -17.19 -11.87
N ARG A 138 8.71 -17.73 -12.62
CA ARG A 138 7.41 -18.13 -12.11
C ARG A 138 7.55 -19.30 -11.16
N GLU A 139 6.90 -19.24 -10.02
CA GLU A 139 6.79 -20.36 -9.11
C GLU A 139 5.69 -21.32 -9.58
N PRO A 140 5.88 -22.65 -9.38
CA PRO A 140 4.90 -23.65 -9.78
C PRO A 140 3.52 -23.46 -9.14
N GLU A 141 3.51 -22.95 -7.90
CA GLU A 141 2.30 -22.68 -7.13
C GLU A 141 2.22 -21.20 -6.75
N PHE A 142 1.01 -20.70 -6.68
CA PHE A 142 0.78 -19.34 -6.16
C PHE A 142 1.03 -19.32 -4.65
N ARG A 143 1.99 -18.52 -4.23
CA ARG A 143 2.28 -18.25 -2.82
C ARG A 143 1.85 -16.83 -2.48
N ALA A 144 0.72 -16.72 -1.80
CA ALA A 144 0.17 -15.41 -1.42
C ALA A 144 1.13 -14.66 -0.49
N LEU A 145 1.44 -13.42 -0.83
CA LEU A 145 2.06 -12.48 0.09
C LEU A 145 1.02 -11.96 1.07
N GLU A 146 1.42 -11.84 2.32
CA GLU A 146 0.67 -11.21 3.40
C GLU A 146 1.40 -9.93 3.88
N PRO A 147 1.41 -8.88 3.06
CA PRO A 147 2.17 -7.68 3.35
C PRO A 147 1.58 -6.89 4.51
N ARG A 148 2.49 -6.25 5.27
CA ARG A 148 2.15 -5.18 6.22
C ARG A 148 2.38 -3.85 5.54
N LEU A 149 1.33 -3.05 5.47
CA LEU A 149 1.30 -1.82 4.68
C LEU A 149 0.64 -0.69 5.46
N LEU A 150 1.12 0.53 5.21
CA LEU A 150 0.34 1.71 5.50
C LEU A 150 -0.69 1.87 4.39
N LEU A 151 -1.95 1.78 4.75
CA LEU A 151 -3.08 1.78 3.82
C LEU A 151 -3.96 3.01 4.04
N ARG A 152 -4.49 3.53 2.95
CA ARG A 152 -5.54 4.53 2.92
C ARG A 152 -6.64 4.05 2.01
N GLY A 153 -7.88 4.09 2.49
CA GLY A 153 -9.00 3.58 1.72
C GLY A 153 -10.34 4.03 2.28
N LYS A 154 -11.37 3.73 1.52
CA LYS A 154 -12.75 3.87 1.95
C LYS A 154 -13.13 2.73 2.86
N TYR A 155 -13.63 3.06 4.02
CA TYR A 155 -14.15 2.11 4.98
C TYR A 155 -15.65 2.34 5.20
N ARG A 156 -16.39 1.26 5.31
CA ARG A 156 -17.79 1.25 5.73
C ARG A 156 -18.03 0.11 6.71
N TYR A 157 -18.90 0.34 7.67
CA TYR A 157 -19.33 -0.68 8.63
C TYR A 157 -20.84 -0.75 8.64
N LEU A 158 -21.37 -1.92 8.32
CA LEU A 158 -22.79 -2.18 8.27
C LEU A 158 -23.07 -3.64 8.60
N ALA A 159 -24.11 -3.90 9.42
CA ALA A 159 -24.53 -5.24 9.81
C ALA A 159 -23.37 -6.08 10.37
N ASP A 160 -22.61 -5.51 11.30
CA ASP A 160 -21.47 -6.10 12.01
C ASP A 160 -20.32 -6.55 11.10
N ALA A 161 -20.24 -6.01 9.88
CA ALA A 161 -19.17 -6.28 8.94
C ALA A 161 -18.49 -4.99 8.47
N GLY A 162 -17.17 -4.94 8.63
CA GLY A 162 -16.30 -3.90 8.07
C GLY A 162 -15.83 -4.27 6.67
N ILE A 163 -15.95 -3.35 5.72
CA ILE A 163 -15.40 -3.47 4.37
C ILE A 163 -14.45 -2.30 4.11
N PHE A 164 -13.28 -2.61 3.61
CA PHE A 164 -12.26 -1.63 3.23
C PHE A 164 -11.95 -1.72 1.75
N ARG A 165 -11.93 -0.57 1.06
CA ARG A 165 -11.52 -0.45 -0.35
C ARG A 165 -10.29 0.43 -0.44
N GLU A 166 -9.15 -0.18 -0.75
CA GLU A 166 -7.86 0.52 -0.85
C GLU A 166 -7.88 1.55 -1.99
N CYS A 167 -7.42 2.79 -1.71
CA CYS A 167 -7.57 3.93 -2.62
C CYS A 167 -6.76 3.81 -3.92
N LEU A 168 -5.53 3.29 -3.86
CA LEU A 168 -4.63 3.23 -5.01
C LEU A 168 -5.05 2.15 -6.01
N THR A 169 -5.39 0.98 -5.49
CA THR A 169 -5.69 -0.20 -6.29
C THR A 169 -7.18 -0.41 -6.51
N GLY A 170 -8.03 0.13 -5.64
CA GLY A 170 -9.45 -0.17 -5.59
C GLY A 170 -9.76 -1.58 -5.05
N LEU A 171 -8.76 -2.28 -4.50
CA LEU A 171 -8.92 -3.59 -3.91
C LEU A 171 -9.89 -3.50 -2.72
N GLU A 172 -10.98 -4.24 -2.82
CA GLU A 172 -11.98 -4.34 -1.74
C GLU A 172 -11.74 -5.63 -0.95
N MET A 173 -11.84 -5.54 0.37
CA MET A 173 -11.64 -6.67 1.25
C MET A 173 -12.40 -6.52 2.57
N PRO A 174 -12.84 -7.62 3.18
CA PRO A 174 -13.37 -7.61 4.53
C PRO A 174 -12.30 -7.20 5.53
N VAL A 175 -12.73 -6.61 6.65
CA VAL A 175 -11.87 -6.23 7.77
C VAL A 175 -12.04 -7.24 8.88
N ALA A 176 -10.92 -7.78 9.39
CA ALA A 176 -10.92 -8.71 10.50
C ALA A 176 -11.30 -8.01 11.83
N THR A 177 -12.02 -8.72 12.69
CA THR A 177 -12.38 -8.25 14.04
C THR A 177 -11.23 -8.47 15.04
N GLU A 178 -10.01 -8.19 14.61
CA GLU A 178 -8.75 -8.41 15.34
C GLU A 178 -8.02 -7.08 15.55
N ALA A 179 -7.04 -7.08 16.43
CA ALA A 179 -6.11 -5.96 16.69
C ALA A 179 -6.85 -4.61 16.94
N ASP A 180 -6.54 -3.56 16.18
CA ASP A 180 -7.13 -2.22 16.35
C ASP A 180 -8.51 -2.04 15.67
N ASN A 181 -9.17 -3.13 15.24
CA ASN A 181 -10.48 -3.03 14.58
C ASN A 181 -11.51 -2.30 15.46
N ARG A 182 -11.49 -2.53 16.77
CA ARG A 182 -12.39 -1.84 17.69
C ARG A 182 -12.21 -0.32 17.64
N ALA A 183 -10.96 0.17 17.62
CA ALA A 183 -10.69 1.60 17.54
C ALA A 183 -11.13 2.19 16.20
N LEU A 184 -10.96 1.44 15.10
CA LEU A 184 -11.45 1.80 13.77
C LEU A 184 -12.99 1.92 13.76
N GLU A 185 -13.71 0.92 14.29
CA GLU A 185 -15.17 0.91 14.35
C GLU A 185 -15.71 2.06 15.20
N GLU A 186 -15.18 2.24 16.42
CA GLU A 186 -15.60 3.32 17.33
C GLU A 186 -15.41 4.70 16.69
N ALA A 187 -14.25 4.95 16.04
CA ALA A 187 -13.97 6.22 15.39
C ALA A 187 -14.88 6.45 14.16
N TYR A 188 -15.12 5.41 13.35
CA TYR A 188 -16.02 5.49 12.21
C TYR A 188 -17.47 5.76 12.65
N LEU A 189 -17.97 5.04 13.68
CA LEU A 189 -19.31 5.21 14.21
C LEU A 189 -19.54 6.60 14.81
N ALA A 190 -18.49 7.20 15.39
CA ALA A 190 -18.54 8.56 15.92
C ALA A 190 -18.52 9.64 14.82
N ALA A 191 -17.96 9.35 13.65
CA ALA A 191 -17.78 10.30 12.55
C ALA A 191 -18.89 10.25 11.50
N ARG A 192 -19.55 9.08 11.30
CA ARG A 192 -20.56 8.89 10.26
C ARG A 192 -21.85 9.64 10.56
N GLU A 193 -22.51 10.15 9.55
CA GLU A 193 -23.86 10.71 9.63
C GLU A 193 -24.92 9.65 9.34
N GLU A 194 -24.66 8.76 8.37
CA GLU A 194 -25.60 7.72 7.96
C GLU A 194 -25.01 6.31 8.10
N PRO A 195 -25.86 5.27 8.36
CA PRO A 195 -25.41 3.89 8.38
C PRO A 195 -24.82 3.44 7.03
N GLY A 196 -23.62 2.85 7.05
CA GLY A 196 -22.96 2.33 5.87
C GLY A 196 -22.30 3.38 4.97
N GLU A 197 -22.24 4.65 5.42
CA GLU A 197 -21.51 5.71 4.72
C GLU A 197 -20.04 5.35 4.51
N GLU A 198 -19.52 5.60 3.30
CA GLU A 198 -18.10 5.36 3.00
C GLU A 198 -17.24 6.56 3.46
N MET A 199 -16.30 6.32 4.35
CA MET A 199 -15.35 7.34 4.81
C MET A 199 -13.92 6.93 4.53
N ILE A 200 -13.07 7.91 4.28
CA ILE A 200 -11.63 7.66 4.16
C ILE A 200 -11.06 7.36 5.55
N VAL A 201 -10.32 6.26 5.63
CA VAL A 201 -9.54 5.89 6.81
C VAL A 201 -8.09 5.65 6.43
N SER A 202 -7.20 5.85 7.38
CA SER A 202 -5.79 5.48 7.29
C SER A 202 -5.44 4.54 8.44
N LEU A 203 -4.69 3.50 8.12
CA LEU A 203 -4.27 2.49 9.08
C LEU A 203 -2.98 1.78 8.63
N GLU A 204 -2.25 1.18 9.54
CA GLU A 204 -1.30 0.12 9.23
C GLU A 204 -2.02 -1.21 9.39
N GLY A 205 -1.88 -2.08 8.40
CA GLY A 205 -2.57 -3.37 8.42
C GLY A 205 -1.86 -4.43 7.62
N GLN A 206 -2.16 -5.67 7.97
CA GLN A 206 -1.71 -6.85 7.25
C GLN A 206 -2.80 -7.33 6.29
N LEU A 207 -2.43 -7.61 5.04
CA LEU A 207 -3.31 -8.28 4.09
C LEU A 207 -3.15 -9.79 4.26
N ALA A 208 -3.98 -10.41 5.10
CA ALA A 208 -3.87 -11.82 5.45
C ALA A 208 -4.88 -12.68 4.68
N GLN A 209 -4.57 -13.96 4.49
CA GLN A 209 -5.52 -14.94 4.01
C GLN A 209 -6.30 -15.49 5.20
N ARG A 210 -7.62 -15.28 5.23
CA ARG A 210 -8.51 -15.76 6.30
C ARG A 210 -9.62 -16.62 5.72
N MET A 211 -9.97 -17.69 6.43
CA MET A 211 -11.16 -18.46 6.09
C MET A 211 -12.40 -17.61 6.41
N PRO A 212 -13.28 -17.36 5.44
CA PRO A 212 -14.54 -16.66 5.71
C PRO A 212 -15.47 -17.54 6.55
N MET A 213 -16.49 -16.93 7.18
CA MET A 213 -17.52 -17.68 7.91
C MET A 213 -18.29 -18.63 6.97
N GLU A 214 -18.43 -18.24 5.70
CA GLU A 214 -19.07 -19.03 4.67
C GLU A 214 -18.14 -19.14 3.44
N GLY A 215 -17.97 -20.37 2.93
CA GLY A 215 -17.18 -20.65 1.72
C GLY A 215 -15.95 -21.53 1.98
N PRO A 216 -15.49 -22.24 0.93
CA PRO A 216 -14.45 -23.26 1.05
C PRO A 216 -13.02 -22.71 0.94
N SER A 217 -12.83 -21.46 0.56
CA SER A 217 -11.52 -20.91 0.22
C SER A 217 -11.18 -19.68 1.05
N PRO A 218 -9.89 -19.50 1.41
CA PRO A 218 -9.44 -18.29 2.08
C PRO A 218 -9.70 -17.04 1.22
N VAL A 219 -10.07 -15.96 1.87
CA VAL A 219 -10.22 -14.63 1.25
C VAL A 219 -9.18 -13.68 1.83
N ARG A 220 -8.72 -12.76 0.99
CA ARG A 220 -7.84 -11.69 1.45
C ARG A 220 -8.62 -10.78 2.37
N THR A 221 -8.14 -10.64 3.59
CA THR A 221 -8.77 -9.90 4.68
C THR A 221 -7.78 -8.88 5.22
N LEU A 222 -8.23 -7.68 5.48
CA LEU A 222 -7.45 -6.66 6.15
C LEU A 222 -7.49 -6.88 7.66
N VAL A 223 -6.34 -7.10 8.27
CA VAL A 223 -6.17 -7.06 9.73
C VAL A 223 -5.65 -5.66 10.09
N PRO A 224 -6.44 -4.80 10.74
CA PRO A 224 -6.04 -3.44 11.09
C PRO A 224 -5.11 -3.45 12.30
N GLU A 225 -3.81 -3.60 12.10
CA GLU A 225 -2.82 -3.71 13.18
C GLU A 225 -2.68 -2.41 13.98
N ARG A 226 -2.87 -1.25 13.32
CA ARG A 226 -2.85 0.06 13.96
C ARG A 226 -3.74 1.04 13.20
N PHE A 227 -4.79 1.47 13.85
CA PHE A 227 -5.67 2.51 13.32
C PHE A 227 -5.01 3.89 13.49
N ILE A 228 -5.09 4.75 12.45
CA ILE A 228 -4.49 6.09 12.44
C ILE A 228 -5.57 7.17 12.51
N GLY A 229 -6.60 7.10 11.67
CA GLY A 229 -7.66 8.11 11.70
C GLY A 229 -8.74 7.92 10.65
N VAL A 230 -9.87 8.61 10.85
CA VAL A 230 -11.00 8.77 9.93
C VAL A 230 -10.99 10.19 9.39
N TRP A 231 -11.29 10.35 8.10
CA TRP A 231 -11.24 11.61 7.36
C TRP A 231 -12.54 11.82 6.58
N PRO A 232 -13.63 12.29 7.23
CA PRO A 232 -14.98 12.33 6.62
C PRO A 232 -15.05 13.17 5.34
N GLU A 233 -14.33 14.30 5.30
CA GLU A 233 -14.37 15.23 4.15
C GLU A 233 -13.37 14.90 3.04
N GLN A 234 -12.64 13.78 3.15
CA GLN A 234 -11.64 13.38 2.16
C GLN A 234 -12.17 12.33 1.21
N SER A 235 -11.53 12.24 0.05
CA SER A 235 -11.73 11.22 -0.97
C SER A 235 -10.41 10.54 -1.31
N CYS A 236 -10.45 9.45 -2.09
CA CYS A 236 -9.21 8.82 -2.58
C CYS A 236 -8.37 9.73 -3.48
N SER A 237 -8.99 10.70 -4.14
CA SER A 237 -8.30 11.71 -4.97
C SER A 237 -7.84 12.94 -4.17
N SER A 238 -8.27 13.08 -2.92
CA SER A 238 -7.79 14.19 -2.08
C SER A 238 -6.28 14.08 -1.93
N PRO A 239 -5.51 15.15 -2.19
CA PRO A 239 -4.08 15.11 -1.98
C PRO A 239 -3.82 14.74 -0.53
N ILE A 240 -2.95 13.78 -0.31
CA ILE A 240 -2.41 13.52 1.03
C ILE A 240 -1.60 14.77 1.35
N GLN A 241 -2.18 15.69 2.14
CA GLN A 241 -1.40 16.79 2.68
C GLN A 241 -0.32 16.16 3.57
N ARG A 242 0.87 16.04 3.01
CA ARG A 242 2.03 15.62 3.78
C ARG A 242 2.47 16.85 4.56
N ALA A 243 2.26 16.81 5.86
CA ALA A 243 2.89 17.76 6.73
C ALA A 243 4.42 17.61 6.61
N THR A 244 5.13 18.71 6.58
CA THR A 244 6.58 18.72 6.77
C THR A 244 6.88 18.61 8.26
N LEU A 245 7.99 17.96 8.63
CA LEU A 245 8.41 17.91 10.03
C LEU A 245 8.58 19.32 10.57
N GLU A 246 9.28 20.15 9.81
CA GLU A 246 9.61 21.52 10.17
C GLU A 246 8.46 22.48 9.89
N ASN A 247 8.40 23.54 10.69
CA ASN A 247 7.47 24.65 10.59
C ASN A 247 5.98 24.25 10.67
N THR A 248 5.72 23.07 11.21
CA THR A 248 4.38 22.54 11.47
C THR A 248 4.10 22.58 12.96
N TYR A 249 2.87 23.00 13.32
CA TYR A 249 2.39 22.90 14.68
C TYR A 249 1.87 21.47 14.92
N TRP A 250 2.58 20.71 15.74
CA TRP A 250 2.32 19.32 16.07
C TRP A 250 1.64 19.20 17.42
N ARG A 251 0.32 19.02 17.45
CA ARG A 251 -0.46 18.81 18.68
C ARG A 251 -0.35 17.36 19.12
N LEU A 252 0.01 17.10 20.37
CA LEU A 252 0.09 15.75 20.94
C LEU A 252 -1.30 15.14 21.06
N THR A 253 -1.48 13.92 20.57
CA THR A 253 -2.76 13.17 20.62
C THR A 253 -2.64 11.85 21.38
N LEU A 254 -1.42 11.25 21.42
CA LEU A 254 -1.14 10.01 22.13
C LEU A 254 0.18 10.12 22.89
N LEU A 255 0.19 9.65 24.14
CA LEU A 255 1.36 9.54 25.01
C LEU A 255 1.44 8.13 25.57
N GLY A 256 2.46 7.36 25.15
CA GLY A 256 2.53 5.93 25.42
C GLY A 256 1.38 5.17 24.73
N SER A 257 0.51 4.57 25.53
CA SER A 257 -0.70 3.88 25.07
C SER A 257 -1.98 4.66 25.34
N GLU A 258 -1.90 5.87 25.88
CA GLU A 258 -3.05 6.62 26.37
C GLU A 258 -3.29 7.89 25.55
N GLY A 259 -4.56 8.25 25.39
CA GLY A 259 -4.96 9.54 24.80
C GLY A 259 -4.57 10.69 25.73
N VAL A 260 -4.19 11.82 25.13
CA VAL A 260 -3.76 13.01 25.87
C VAL A 260 -4.95 13.69 26.53
N GLN A 261 -4.86 13.91 27.83
CA GLN A 261 -5.86 14.66 28.59
C GLN A 261 -5.69 16.16 28.34
N ARG A 262 -6.76 16.84 27.99
CA ARG A 262 -6.80 18.30 27.87
C ARG A 262 -7.24 18.90 29.19
N VAL A 263 -6.40 19.76 29.73
CA VAL A 263 -6.73 20.53 30.95
C VAL A 263 -7.29 21.90 30.54
N PRO A 264 -8.50 22.26 30.98
CA PRO A 264 -9.08 23.56 30.68
C PRO A 264 -8.16 24.72 31.12
N ASN A 265 -8.09 25.77 30.31
CA ASN A 265 -7.26 26.96 30.53
C ASN A 265 -5.74 26.74 30.55
N GLN A 266 -5.28 25.56 30.13
CA GLN A 266 -3.87 25.30 29.87
C GLN A 266 -3.61 25.18 28.36
N ARG A 267 -2.37 25.48 27.96
CA ARG A 267 -1.95 25.26 26.57
C ARG A 267 -1.87 23.79 26.31
N GLU A 268 -2.37 23.33 25.17
CA GLU A 268 -2.25 21.91 24.78
C GLU A 268 -0.78 21.50 24.59
N PRO A 269 -0.42 20.26 24.91
CA PRO A 269 0.91 19.74 24.61
C PRO A 269 1.16 19.74 23.10
N HIS A 270 2.28 20.33 22.67
CA HIS A 270 2.63 20.46 21.26
C HIS A 270 4.13 20.65 21.05
N LEU A 271 4.58 20.38 19.82
CA LEU A 271 5.93 20.66 19.34
C LEU A 271 5.88 21.45 18.03
N VAL A 272 6.91 22.26 17.81
CA VAL A 272 7.22 22.91 16.54
C VAL A 272 8.71 22.74 16.29
N PHE A 273 9.06 22.05 15.23
CA PHE A 273 10.44 21.86 14.78
C PHE A 273 10.82 22.98 13.83
N ARG A 274 12.04 23.47 13.94
CA ARG A 274 12.60 24.52 13.10
C ARG A 274 13.74 23.99 12.26
N GLU A 275 13.92 24.50 11.05
CA GLU A 275 14.98 24.10 10.11
C GLU A 275 16.40 24.26 10.66
N ASP A 276 16.56 25.13 11.67
CA ASP A 276 17.85 25.35 12.36
C ASP A 276 18.16 24.30 13.44
N GLY A 277 17.38 23.22 13.53
CA GLY A 277 17.56 22.14 14.50
C GLY A 277 17.03 22.49 15.90
N ARG A 278 16.26 23.57 16.07
CA ARG A 278 15.57 23.90 17.33
C ARG A 278 14.17 23.29 17.35
N VAL A 279 13.75 22.86 18.52
CA VAL A 279 12.38 22.51 18.83
C VAL A 279 11.83 23.41 19.93
N THR A 280 10.59 23.85 19.75
CA THR A 280 9.84 24.64 20.73
C THR A 280 8.46 24.02 20.92
N GLY A 281 7.81 24.29 22.05
CA GLY A 281 6.48 23.75 22.29
C GLY A 281 5.97 24.01 23.69
N SER A 282 5.10 23.12 24.13
CA SER A 282 4.55 23.06 25.48
C SER A 282 4.36 21.62 25.91
N ASP A 283 4.60 21.33 27.19
CA ASP A 283 4.28 20.05 27.80
C ASP A 283 2.84 19.96 28.33
N GLY A 284 2.04 21.01 28.09
CA GLY A 284 0.70 21.17 28.65
C GLY A 284 0.67 22.18 29.80
N CYS A 285 1.70 22.28 30.59
CA CYS A 285 1.87 23.20 31.70
C CYS A 285 2.93 24.25 31.40
N ASN A 286 4.09 23.84 30.92
CA ASN A 286 5.28 24.63 30.73
C ASN A 286 5.59 24.88 29.26
N ALA A 287 6.24 26.00 28.95
CA ALA A 287 6.87 26.17 27.66
C ALA A 287 8.11 25.28 27.57
N LEU A 288 8.29 24.61 26.43
CA LEU A 288 9.38 23.70 26.12
C LEU A 288 10.27 24.29 25.04
N THR A 289 11.57 24.12 25.17
CA THR A 289 12.57 24.45 24.16
C THR A 289 13.70 23.42 24.20
N GLY A 290 14.38 23.22 23.07
CA GLY A 290 15.52 22.34 22.96
C GLY A 290 16.09 22.27 21.57
N GLY A 291 17.01 21.34 21.35
CA GLY A 291 17.53 20.98 20.04
C GLY A 291 17.01 19.62 19.61
N TYR A 292 17.03 19.37 18.30
CA TYR A 292 16.81 18.07 17.71
C TYR A 292 17.74 17.85 16.53
N ARG A 293 17.99 16.60 16.20
CA ARG A 293 18.61 16.18 14.96
C ARG A 293 17.71 15.13 14.32
N ALA A 294 17.40 15.32 13.06
CA ALA A 294 16.66 14.36 12.25
C ALA A 294 17.47 14.02 10.99
N ASP A 295 17.59 12.74 10.68
CA ASP A 295 18.29 12.23 9.50
C ASP A 295 17.53 10.98 9.02
N ASP A 296 16.99 11.02 7.80
CA ASP A 296 16.08 10.03 7.23
C ASP A 296 14.88 9.72 8.17
N SER A 297 14.96 8.63 8.91
CA SER A 297 13.94 8.22 9.89
C SER A 297 14.43 8.30 11.34
N LYS A 298 15.69 8.66 11.58
CA LYS A 298 16.27 8.76 12.92
C LYS A 298 15.99 10.14 13.51
N MET A 299 15.72 10.19 14.80
CA MET A 299 15.53 11.45 15.54
C MET A 299 16.09 11.34 16.93
N GLU A 300 16.79 12.39 17.36
CA GLU A 300 17.27 12.54 18.71
C GLU A 300 17.02 13.97 19.21
N PHE A 301 16.57 14.08 20.44
CA PHE A 301 16.42 15.37 21.13
C PHE A 301 17.65 15.66 21.99
N SER A 302 17.96 16.94 22.13
CA SER A 302 19.06 17.41 22.96
C SER A 302 18.69 18.66 23.74
N ARG A 303 19.23 18.80 24.95
CA ARG A 303 19.09 20.02 25.77
C ARG A 303 17.65 20.48 25.95
N LEU A 304 16.71 19.52 26.12
CA LEU A 304 15.32 19.87 26.43
C LEU A 304 15.25 20.60 27.76
N ALA A 305 14.60 21.72 27.76
CA ALA A 305 14.38 22.58 28.94
C ALA A 305 12.94 23.07 28.95
N THR A 306 12.36 23.23 30.14
CA THR A 306 11.03 23.76 30.34
C THR A 306 11.04 24.88 31.38
N THR A 307 10.04 25.76 31.33
CA THR A 307 9.74 26.65 32.43
C THR A 307 9.31 25.86 33.67
N ARG A 308 9.32 26.44 34.84
CA ARG A 308 8.97 25.78 36.11
C ARG A 308 7.70 26.42 36.71
N LYS A 309 6.57 26.28 35.99
CA LYS A 309 5.26 26.67 36.55
C LYS A 309 4.69 25.49 37.33
N ALA A 310 4.02 25.75 38.41
CA ALA A 310 3.20 24.77 39.11
C ALA A 310 1.78 24.85 38.54
N CYS A 311 1.35 23.80 37.88
CA CYS A 311 -0.02 23.65 37.38
C CYS A 311 -0.84 22.79 38.33
N PRO A 312 -2.09 23.14 38.62
CA PRO A 312 -2.92 22.33 39.53
C PRO A 312 -3.17 20.91 39.01
N GLU A 313 -3.25 20.78 37.68
CA GLU A 313 -3.51 19.53 36.99
C GLU A 313 -2.53 19.35 35.84
N GLY A 314 -2.32 18.09 35.38
CA GLY A 314 -1.53 17.75 34.19
C GLY A 314 -0.01 17.67 34.41
N MET A 315 0.49 17.82 35.65
CA MET A 315 1.93 17.77 35.93
C MET A 315 2.53 16.38 35.67
N GLU A 316 1.80 15.30 35.93
CA GLU A 316 2.25 13.95 35.66
C GLU A 316 2.38 13.68 34.16
N GLN A 317 1.36 14.07 33.38
CA GLN A 317 1.39 14.01 31.92
C GLN A 317 2.53 14.83 31.32
N ALA A 318 2.77 16.06 31.86
CA ALA A 318 3.86 16.92 31.42
C ALA A 318 5.23 16.28 31.68
N LYS A 319 5.42 15.66 32.84
CA LYS A 319 6.64 14.92 33.18
C LYS A 319 6.84 13.73 32.27
N GLN A 320 5.80 12.90 32.10
CA GLN A 320 5.85 11.71 31.23
C GLN A 320 6.18 12.10 29.78
N PHE A 321 5.61 13.21 29.29
CA PHE A 321 5.90 13.72 27.95
C PHE A 321 7.38 14.06 27.76
N LEU A 322 8.01 14.76 28.72
CA LEU A 322 9.43 15.09 28.67
C LEU A 322 10.34 13.87 28.76
N ASP A 323 10.03 12.94 29.67
CA ASP A 323 10.78 11.71 29.84
C ASP A 323 10.72 10.87 28.54
N THR A 324 9.55 10.82 27.91
CA THR A 324 9.34 10.08 26.67
C THR A 324 10.11 10.71 25.49
N LEU A 325 10.15 12.06 25.38
CA LEU A 325 10.96 12.72 24.36
C LEU A 325 12.45 12.36 24.45
N GLY A 326 12.99 12.18 25.65
CA GLY A 326 14.36 11.74 25.84
C GLY A 326 14.66 10.33 25.34
N ALA A 327 13.64 9.47 25.25
CA ALA A 327 13.75 8.08 24.79
C ALA A 327 13.56 7.93 23.27
N VAL A 328 13.16 8.96 22.54
CA VAL A 328 12.95 8.92 21.09
C VAL A 328 14.25 8.60 20.35
N ARG A 329 14.16 7.71 19.34
CA ARG A 329 15.28 7.33 18.46
C ARG A 329 14.92 7.40 16.99
N SER A 330 13.62 7.41 16.66
CA SER A 330 13.18 7.51 15.26
C SER A 330 11.85 8.25 15.16
N TYR A 331 11.55 8.71 13.95
CA TYR A 331 10.29 9.38 13.65
C TYR A 331 9.78 8.99 12.28
N ARG A 332 8.50 9.25 12.05
CA ARG A 332 7.88 9.19 10.73
C ARG A 332 6.73 10.19 10.64
N VAL A 333 6.60 10.81 9.47
CA VAL A 333 5.46 11.66 9.15
C VAL A 333 4.54 10.88 8.20
N ILE A 334 3.30 10.68 8.63
CA ILE A 334 2.30 9.90 7.91
C ILE A 334 1.08 10.80 7.66
N GLY A 335 0.98 11.36 6.45
CA GLY A 335 -0.07 12.34 6.16
C GLY A 335 0.05 13.55 7.07
N GLN A 336 -0.93 13.75 7.94
CA GLN A 336 -0.99 14.84 8.92
C GLN A 336 -0.54 14.44 10.34
N HIS A 337 0.03 13.26 10.50
CA HIS A 337 0.50 12.76 11.79
C HIS A 337 2.02 12.68 11.83
N LEU A 338 2.59 13.07 12.97
CA LEU A 338 3.97 12.81 13.34
C LEU A 338 3.98 11.72 14.42
N GLU A 339 4.75 10.70 14.22
CA GLU A 339 4.99 9.65 15.19
C GLU A 339 6.45 9.63 15.60
N LEU A 340 6.67 9.59 16.91
CA LEU A 340 7.99 9.45 17.52
C LEU A 340 8.07 8.09 18.21
N LEU A 341 9.15 7.37 17.92
CA LEU A 341 9.36 5.99 18.33
C LEU A 341 10.66 5.85 19.12
N ASP A 342 10.68 4.88 20.05
CA ASP A 342 11.88 4.50 20.79
C ASP A 342 12.72 3.45 20.04
N ALA A 343 13.73 2.93 20.67
CA ALA A 343 14.38 1.67 20.29
C ALA A 343 13.71 0.51 21.05
N PRO A 344 13.01 -0.45 20.44
CA PRO A 344 13.09 -1.00 19.08
C PRO A 344 11.97 -0.55 18.11
N ALA A 345 11.73 0.71 17.92
CA ALA A 345 10.73 1.28 17.03
C ALA A 345 9.26 1.12 17.50
N LYS A 346 9.05 1.10 18.83
CA LYS A 346 7.72 1.14 19.42
C LYS A 346 7.22 2.59 19.44
N LEU A 347 5.98 2.81 19.01
CA LEU A 347 5.33 4.11 19.08
C LEU A 347 5.23 4.60 20.53
N GLN A 348 5.71 5.80 20.79
CA GLN A 348 5.71 6.45 22.10
C GLN A 348 4.86 7.72 22.10
N LEU A 349 4.91 8.50 21.02
CA LEU A 349 4.19 9.75 20.89
C LEU A 349 3.57 9.86 19.50
N ARG A 350 2.32 10.28 19.44
CA ARG A 350 1.67 10.67 18.20
C ARG A 350 1.18 12.10 18.29
N PHE A 351 1.41 12.83 17.23
CA PHE A 351 0.96 14.20 17.06
C PHE A 351 0.12 14.33 15.81
N GLU A 352 -0.72 15.33 15.80
CA GLU A 352 -1.53 15.75 14.65
C GLU A 352 -1.13 17.16 14.24
N MET A 353 -1.02 17.39 12.93
CA MET A 353 -0.81 18.72 12.37
C MET A 353 -2.04 19.59 12.63
N VAL A 354 -1.83 20.77 13.15
CA VAL A 354 -2.87 21.81 13.24
C VAL A 354 -2.55 22.88 12.23
N ALA A 355 -3.48 23.15 11.30
CA ALA A 355 -3.39 24.28 10.40
C ALA A 355 -3.55 25.56 11.23
N LEU A 356 -2.54 26.40 11.24
CA LEU A 356 -2.65 27.76 11.81
C LEU A 356 -3.32 28.62 10.74
N HIS A 357 -4.53 29.05 11.02
CA HIS A 357 -5.30 30.01 10.19
C HIS A 357 -4.86 31.44 10.47
#